data_db7f478b99abce1afa27e401b5bd6e91
#
_entry.id   db7f478b99abce1afa27e401b5bd6e91
#
_cell.length_a   1.000
_cell.length_b   1.000
_cell.length_c   1.000
_cell.angle_alpha   90.00
_cell.angle_beta   90.00
_cell.angle_gamma   90.00
#
_symmetry.space_group_name_H-M   'P 1'
#
loop_
_entity.id
_entity.type
_entity.pdbx_description
1 polymer ?
#
loop_
_entity_poly.entity_id
_entity_poly.type
_entity_poly.pdbx_seq_one_letter_code
_entity_poly.pdbx_strand_id
1 'polypeptide(L)'
;RTEIPRDGLKGMEVHVHAFGNAFQFGEKRIAVFVVEELVKYLEQHNSSANLKEALTYIFHDPMGNMDIMTNALNNYSKVIVVKDGYAKLETNYKDYMRQMPNRNDKEAFFKNFDTKQKDQKVVDNSAIYKYRPYITAIKSKPFLLLAGISGTGKSRIVRELARACWDEGSDEYKAQKPKNFQMIQVKPNWHDSSDLIGYVSRVSGKAEFVAGEFLKFIAKAWEDTETPYFLCLDEMNLAPVEQYFAEYLSVIESRKSHENGTVTTDPIIYPEYEVERDKNTNELVPKPWYKKLVSELLVDCPTKDAFALNNQFINEGISIPQNLIVVGTVNMDETTFSFSRKVLDRAMTIEMNEVDLHGGLTERNEHIGKLSKADLIGYAVEGVDVYAANKEVCDTVLTYLDAVNNVLEGTPFKVAYRTRNEFLLYVMNNLPYNKGENDEELSQGFVVARALDEITCMKVLSRIEGDDTKVSDKFLDSLSKAIEEGLKAVSEDVVIEKSISLTKLKEMKGKLVSGYTSFWS
;
A
#
# COMPACT_ATOMS: atom_id res chain seq x y z
N ARG A 1 4.25 31.60 26.82
CA ARG A 1 5.10 30.76 25.95
C ARG A 1 4.39 29.40 25.82
N THR A 2 3.64 29.19 24.79
CA THR A 2 3.15 27.87 24.43
C THR A 2 4.30 27.13 23.78
N GLU A 3 4.93 26.20 24.51
CA GLU A 3 5.80 25.21 23.90
C GLU A 3 4.92 24.39 22.94
N ILE A 4 5.36 24.29 21.70
CA ILE A 4 4.68 23.44 20.72
C ILE A 4 4.95 22.00 21.16
N PRO A 5 3.93 21.19 21.42
CA PRO A 5 4.13 19.79 21.77
C PRO A 5 4.95 19.09 20.68
N ARG A 6 5.88 18.21 21.06
CA ARG A 6 6.65 17.39 20.10
C ARG A 6 5.75 16.67 19.09
N ASP A 7 4.58 16.23 19.51
CA ASP A 7 3.60 15.54 18.66
C ASP A 7 2.98 16.46 17.58
N GLY A 8 2.91 17.78 17.81
CA GLY A 8 2.47 18.74 16.80
C GLY A 8 3.47 18.96 15.65
N LEU A 9 4.72 18.51 15.81
CA LEU A 9 5.75 18.60 14.77
C LEU A 9 5.81 17.35 13.88
N LYS A 10 5.19 16.25 14.30
CA LYS A 10 5.14 15.00 13.52
C LYS A 10 4.45 15.17 12.16
N GLY A 11 3.44 16.03 12.06
CA GLY A 11 2.78 16.36 10.80
C GLY A 11 3.61 17.23 9.85
N MET A 12 4.80 17.68 10.25
CA MET A 12 5.70 18.50 9.42
C MET A 12 6.75 17.69 8.66
N GLU A 13 6.77 16.37 8.76
CA GLU A 13 7.68 15.49 8.00
C GLU A 13 7.60 15.77 6.50
N VAL A 14 6.40 16.00 5.98
CA VAL A 14 6.16 16.37 4.57
C VAL A 14 6.78 17.74 4.24
N HIS A 15 6.88 18.64 5.19
CA HIS A 15 7.40 20.00 4.99
C HIS A 15 8.92 20.09 5.11
N VAL A 16 9.60 19.11 5.70
CA VAL A 16 11.07 19.06 5.71
C VAL A 16 11.61 18.84 4.29
N HIS A 17 10.93 18.09 3.45
CA HIS A 17 11.22 17.99 2.02
C HIS A 17 10.98 19.33 1.28
N ALA A 18 9.92 20.03 1.62
CA ALA A 18 9.60 21.36 1.08
C ALA A 18 10.53 22.44 1.62
N PHE A 19 11.22 22.21 2.73
CA PHE A 19 12.08 23.17 3.39
C PHE A 19 13.22 23.68 2.49
N GLY A 20 13.91 22.80 1.77
CA GLY A 20 14.92 23.18 0.78
C GLY A 20 14.34 24.03 -0.35
N ASN A 21 13.16 23.67 -0.84
CA ASN A 21 12.44 24.40 -1.89
C ASN A 21 11.83 25.71 -1.36
N ALA A 22 11.31 25.71 -0.14
CA ALA A 22 10.77 26.91 0.49
C ALA A 22 11.79 28.03 0.64
N PHE A 23 13.03 27.72 0.96
CA PHE A 23 14.11 28.71 0.96
C PHE A 23 14.38 29.33 -0.41
N GLN A 24 14.26 28.56 -1.49
CA GLN A 24 14.47 29.03 -2.86
C GLN A 24 13.33 29.90 -3.39
N PHE A 25 12.09 29.68 -2.93
CA PHE A 25 10.89 30.36 -3.46
C PHE A 25 10.35 31.48 -2.57
N GLY A 26 11.08 31.88 -1.50
CA GLY A 26 10.70 33.01 -0.66
C GLY A 26 9.61 32.71 0.37
N GLU A 27 9.25 31.47 0.65
CA GLU A 27 8.45 31.09 1.81
C GLU A 27 9.28 31.23 3.12
N LYS A 28 9.71 32.44 3.40
CA LYS A 28 10.59 32.81 4.53
C LYS A 28 10.06 32.35 5.90
N ARG A 29 8.78 32.03 6.01
CA ARG A 29 8.08 31.69 7.26
C ARG A 29 8.47 30.33 7.83
N ILE A 30 8.57 29.32 6.97
CA ILE A 30 8.98 27.95 7.37
C ILE A 30 10.46 27.93 7.75
N ALA A 31 11.28 28.65 6.99
CA ALA A 31 12.71 28.82 7.26
C ALA A 31 13.00 29.42 8.64
N VAL A 32 12.30 30.50 8.99
CA VAL A 32 12.46 31.19 10.29
C VAL A 32 12.15 30.24 11.45
N PHE A 33 11.08 29.47 11.34
CA PHE A 33 10.68 28.53 12.41
C PHE A 33 11.71 27.43 12.65
N VAL A 34 12.19 26.77 11.58
CA VAL A 34 13.20 25.71 11.69
C VAL A 34 14.52 26.25 12.23
N VAL A 35 14.91 27.44 11.79
CA VAL A 35 16.09 28.13 12.30
C VAL A 35 15.94 28.48 13.78
N GLU A 36 14.77 28.98 14.23
CA GLU A 36 14.51 29.26 15.65
C GLU A 36 14.63 27.99 16.53
N GLU A 37 14.05 26.85 16.11
CA GLU A 37 14.12 25.62 16.89
C GLU A 37 15.55 25.03 16.90
N LEU A 38 16.26 25.11 15.77
CA LEU A 38 17.68 24.73 15.71
C LEU A 38 18.55 25.62 16.59
N VAL A 39 18.32 26.94 16.60
CA VAL A 39 19.04 27.86 17.48
C VAL A 39 18.82 27.49 18.94
N LYS A 40 17.58 27.25 19.37
CA LYS A 40 17.27 26.81 20.74
C LYS A 40 17.98 25.50 21.12
N TYR A 41 17.98 24.54 20.19
CA TYR A 41 18.68 23.28 20.40
C TYR A 41 20.19 23.48 20.54
N LEU A 42 20.80 24.28 19.65
CA LEU A 42 22.23 24.57 19.67
C LEU A 42 22.64 25.36 20.91
N GLU A 43 21.81 26.32 21.39
CA GLU A 43 22.07 27.04 22.65
C GLU A 43 22.16 26.08 23.86
N GLN A 44 21.38 24.99 23.86
CA GLN A 44 21.40 23.98 24.91
C GLN A 44 22.58 23.00 24.77
N HIS A 45 23.24 22.95 23.61
CA HIS A 45 24.32 22.02 23.26
C HIS A 45 25.64 22.73 22.95
N ASN A 46 26.02 23.73 23.78
CA ASN A 46 27.28 24.47 23.66
C ASN A 46 27.49 25.13 22.28
N SER A 47 26.43 25.57 21.64
CA SER A 47 26.40 26.25 20.33
C SER A 47 26.89 25.41 19.15
N SER A 48 27.01 24.09 19.31
CA SER A 48 27.39 23.17 18.23
C SER A 48 26.84 21.77 18.45
N ALA A 49 26.25 21.15 17.41
CA ALA A 49 25.75 19.78 17.45
C ALA A 49 25.75 19.14 16.05
N ASN A 50 25.71 17.81 16.00
CA ASN A 50 25.48 17.11 14.74
C ASN A 50 24.11 17.51 14.18
N LEU A 51 24.07 17.94 12.91
CA LEU A 51 22.86 18.47 12.30
C LEU A 51 21.76 17.41 12.20
N LYS A 52 22.12 16.17 11.85
CA LYS A 52 21.16 15.06 11.75
C LYS A 52 20.55 14.74 13.13
N GLU A 53 21.37 14.68 14.17
CA GLU A 53 20.90 14.45 15.55
C GLU A 53 20.00 15.60 16.03
N ALA A 54 20.37 16.85 15.76
CA ALA A 54 19.56 18.00 16.10
C ALA A 54 18.20 17.99 15.43
N LEU A 55 18.16 17.70 14.12
CA LEU A 55 16.92 17.62 13.36
C LEU A 55 16.07 16.42 13.79
N THR A 56 16.70 15.27 14.07
CA THR A 56 15.99 14.08 14.60
C THR A 56 15.36 14.38 15.95
N TYR A 57 16.07 15.10 16.82
CA TYR A 57 15.53 15.52 18.12
C TYR A 57 14.33 16.45 17.97
N ILE A 58 14.40 17.42 17.04
CA ILE A 58 13.36 18.45 16.85
C ILE A 58 12.14 17.88 16.11
N PHE A 59 12.36 17.04 15.08
CA PHE A 59 11.33 16.60 14.13
C PHE A 59 11.03 15.09 14.17
N HIS A 60 11.63 14.34 15.10
CA HIS A 60 11.49 12.90 15.35
C HIS A 60 11.98 11.94 14.25
N ASP A 61 12.16 12.36 13.05
CA ASP A 61 12.86 11.66 11.97
C ASP A 61 12.94 12.59 10.75
N PRO A 62 14.06 13.29 10.56
CA PRO A 62 14.18 14.18 9.41
C PRO A 62 14.36 13.34 8.16
N MET A 63 13.26 13.03 7.50
CA MET A 63 13.27 12.51 6.14
C MET A 63 13.65 13.64 5.20
N GLY A 64 14.86 13.68 4.70
CA GLY A 64 15.30 14.68 3.75
C GLY A 64 16.75 14.54 3.34
N ASN A 65 17.08 15.08 2.17
CA ASN A 65 18.46 15.16 1.71
C ASN A 65 19.22 16.17 2.58
N MET A 66 20.15 15.68 3.41
CA MET A 66 20.95 16.48 4.33
C MET A 66 21.81 17.53 3.61
N ASP A 67 22.18 17.29 2.35
CA ASP A 67 22.94 18.26 1.54
C ASP A 67 22.09 19.48 1.19
N ILE A 68 20.80 19.25 0.86
CA ILE A 68 19.85 20.34 0.59
C ILE A 68 19.63 21.17 1.86
N MET A 69 19.47 20.52 3.01
CA MET A 69 19.30 21.17 4.29
C MET A 69 20.54 21.98 4.68
N THR A 70 21.73 21.40 4.54
CA THR A 70 23.02 22.04 4.78
C THR A 70 23.19 23.29 3.90
N ASN A 71 22.92 23.17 2.60
CA ASN A 71 23.00 24.29 1.67
C ASN A 71 22.00 25.40 2.01
N ALA A 72 20.77 25.02 2.39
CA ALA A 72 19.75 26.00 2.77
C ALA A 72 20.15 26.77 4.05
N LEU A 73 20.64 26.09 5.07
CA LEU A 73 21.10 26.72 6.31
C LEU A 73 22.30 27.65 6.06
N ASN A 74 23.30 27.21 5.32
CA ASN A 74 24.49 27.99 5.03
C ASN A 74 24.21 29.26 4.19
N ASN A 75 23.30 29.15 3.22
CA ASN A 75 23.04 30.25 2.29
C ASN A 75 22.02 31.26 2.80
N TYR A 76 21.08 30.84 3.64
CA TYR A 76 19.89 31.65 3.96
C TYR A 76 19.68 31.91 5.45
N SER A 77 20.16 31.05 6.37
CA SER A 77 19.86 31.24 7.78
C SER A 77 20.58 32.44 8.40
N LYS A 78 21.80 32.76 7.96
CA LYS A 78 22.72 33.79 8.52
C LYS A 78 23.03 33.65 10.01
N VAL A 79 22.49 32.62 10.67
CA VAL A 79 22.64 32.37 12.11
C VAL A 79 23.23 31.02 12.41
N ILE A 80 23.16 30.09 11.47
CA ILE A 80 23.67 28.73 11.58
C ILE A 80 24.58 28.42 10.40
N VAL A 81 25.80 27.96 10.67
CA VAL A 81 26.72 27.41 9.67
C VAL A 81 26.82 25.92 9.88
N VAL A 82 26.72 25.16 8.78
CA VAL A 82 26.91 23.71 8.78
C VAL A 82 28.20 23.37 8.05
N LYS A 83 29.12 22.70 8.74
CA LYS A 83 30.36 22.19 8.20
C LYS A 83 30.63 20.78 8.70
N ASP A 84 31.01 19.88 7.79
CA ASP A 84 31.33 18.48 8.09
C ASP A 84 30.21 17.75 8.90
N GLY A 85 28.94 18.06 8.58
CA GLY A 85 27.78 17.50 9.26
C GLY A 85 27.43 18.11 10.63
N TYR A 86 28.20 19.10 11.10
CA TYR A 86 27.95 19.81 12.35
C TYR A 86 27.37 21.19 12.10
N ALA A 87 26.24 21.46 12.75
CA ALA A 87 25.62 22.79 12.80
C ALA A 87 26.21 23.58 13.96
N LYS A 88 26.55 24.85 13.72
CA LYS A 88 27.13 25.75 14.71
C LYS A 88 26.47 27.12 14.61
N LEU A 89 26.26 27.78 15.77
CA LEU A 89 25.78 29.14 15.81
C LEU A 89 26.87 30.14 15.36
N GLU A 90 26.48 31.08 14.50
CA GLU A 90 27.32 32.24 14.14
C GLU A 90 27.52 33.18 15.31
N THR A 91 28.67 33.89 15.34
CA THR A 91 29.04 34.76 16.47
C THR A 91 28.00 35.83 16.76
N ASN A 92 27.32 36.35 15.72
CA ASN A 92 26.34 37.44 15.84
C ASN A 92 24.89 36.95 15.69
N TYR A 93 24.63 35.63 15.91
CA TYR A 93 23.31 35.07 15.68
C TYR A 93 22.18 35.78 16.45
N LYS A 94 22.44 36.28 17.66
CA LYS A 94 21.45 36.99 18.49
C LYS A 94 20.95 38.29 17.83
N ASP A 95 21.81 39.01 17.13
CA ASP A 95 21.46 40.25 16.45
C ASP A 95 20.62 39.98 15.21
N TYR A 96 20.95 38.92 14.47
CA TYR A 96 20.12 38.45 13.34
C TYR A 96 18.77 37.93 13.80
N MET A 97 18.71 37.17 14.91
CA MET A 97 17.45 36.68 15.48
C MET A 97 16.52 37.82 15.93
N ARG A 98 17.04 38.96 16.36
CA ARG A 98 16.25 40.15 16.70
C ARG A 98 15.65 40.84 15.47
N GLN A 99 16.28 40.72 14.31
CA GLN A 99 15.86 41.31 13.04
C GLN A 99 14.90 40.39 12.24
N MET A 100 14.68 39.18 12.70
CA MET A 100 13.76 38.27 12.03
C MET A 100 12.30 38.73 12.14
N PRO A 101 11.48 38.53 11.09
CA PRO A 101 10.08 38.96 11.07
C PRO A 101 9.29 38.42 12.24
N ASN A 102 8.36 39.21 12.71
CA ASN A 102 7.66 39.11 13.98
C ASN A 102 6.92 37.79 14.18
N ARG A 103 6.83 37.34 15.44
CA ARG A 103 6.20 36.11 15.94
C ARG A 103 4.75 35.87 15.48
N ASN A 104 4.02 36.87 15.06
CA ASN A 104 2.67 36.77 14.52
C ASN A 104 2.60 35.87 13.25
N ASP A 105 3.71 35.73 12.55
CA ASP A 105 3.79 34.86 11.37
C ASP A 105 3.84 33.36 11.75
N LYS A 106 4.29 33.00 12.96
CA LYS A 106 4.32 31.66 13.49
C LYS A 106 2.90 31.15 13.81
N GLU A 107 2.11 32.00 14.49
CA GLU A 107 0.70 31.66 14.78
C GLU A 107 -0.15 31.61 13.49
N ALA A 108 0.09 32.54 12.55
CA ALA A 108 -0.56 32.51 11.25
C ALA A 108 -0.17 31.28 10.42
N PHE A 109 1.09 30.85 10.50
CA PHE A 109 1.55 29.61 9.83
C PHE A 109 0.84 28.38 10.41
N PHE A 110 0.80 28.22 11.73
CA PHE A 110 0.12 27.09 12.36
C PHE A 110 -1.39 27.15 12.16
N LYS A 111 -1.99 28.34 12.18
CA LYS A 111 -3.40 28.54 11.88
C LYS A 111 -3.72 28.21 10.42
N ASN A 112 -2.85 28.54 9.49
CA ASN A 112 -2.99 28.15 8.08
C ASN A 112 -2.65 26.66 7.84
N PHE A 113 -1.78 26.08 8.65
CA PHE A 113 -1.50 24.65 8.65
C PHE A 113 -2.69 23.87 9.22
N ASP A 114 -3.22 24.29 10.36
CA ASP A 114 -4.46 23.77 10.93
C ASP A 114 -5.67 24.00 10.01
N THR A 115 -5.71 25.12 9.27
CA THR A 115 -6.77 25.38 8.29
C THR A 115 -6.56 24.55 7.02
N LYS A 116 -5.32 24.35 6.56
CA LYS A 116 -5.04 23.41 5.45
C LYS A 116 -5.22 21.94 5.83
N GLN A 117 -5.03 21.57 7.10
CA GLN A 117 -5.49 20.27 7.61
C GLN A 117 -7.02 20.23 7.81
N LYS A 118 -7.66 21.38 8.06
CA LYS A 118 -9.13 21.52 8.16
C LYS A 118 -9.80 21.72 6.81
N ASP A 119 -9.08 22.27 5.81
CA ASP A 119 -9.46 22.32 4.38
C ASP A 119 -9.07 21.03 3.61
N GLN A 120 -8.28 20.11 4.18
CA GLN A 120 -8.54 18.70 4.00
C GLN A 120 -9.94 18.54 4.59
N LYS A 121 -10.97 18.59 3.72
CA LYS A 121 -12.35 18.27 4.05
C LYS A 121 -12.34 17.34 5.24
N VAL A 122 -13.20 17.63 6.23
CA VAL A 122 -13.59 16.62 7.22
C VAL A 122 -13.67 15.34 6.42
N VAL A 123 -12.64 14.50 6.53
CA VAL A 123 -12.66 13.22 5.88
C VAL A 123 -13.90 12.62 6.46
N ASP A 124 -14.87 12.38 5.61
CA ASP A 124 -16.12 11.78 6.06
C ASP A 124 -15.69 10.43 6.65
N ASN A 125 -15.57 10.37 7.97
CA ASN A 125 -15.08 9.21 8.68
C ASN A 125 -15.98 8.00 8.40
N SER A 126 -17.24 8.24 8.00
CA SER A 126 -18.16 7.21 7.53
C SER A 126 -17.67 6.58 6.22
N ALA A 127 -17.15 7.39 5.30
CA ALA A 127 -16.56 6.90 4.05
C ALA A 127 -15.27 6.11 4.31
N ILE A 128 -14.35 6.61 5.15
CA ILE A 128 -13.15 5.86 5.54
C ILE A 128 -13.53 4.57 6.24
N TYR A 129 -14.49 4.58 7.14
CA TYR A 129 -14.96 3.38 7.83
C TYR A 129 -15.44 2.31 6.82
N LYS A 130 -16.23 2.71 5.82
CA LYS A 130 -16.75 1.84 4.75
C LYS A 130 -15.63 1.26 3.87
N TYR A 131 -14.64 2.07 3.47
CA TYR A 131 -13.59 1.65 2.52
C TYR A 131 -12.32 1.15 3.18
N ARG A 132 -12.18 1.31 4.50
CA ARG A 132 -11.03 0.85 5.28
C ARG A 132 -10.61 -0.60 4.98
N PRO A 133 -11.52 -1.60 4.90
CA PRO A 133 -11.09 -2.98 4.65
C PRO A 133 -10.32 -3.14 3.33
N TYR A 134 -10.71 -2.40 2.28
CA TYR A 134 -10.01 -2.40 1.00
C TYR A 134 -8.64 -1.73 1.12
N ILE A 135 -8.58 -0.56 1.74
CA ILE A 135 -7.36 0.23 1.92
C ILE A 135 -6.33 -0.57 2.73
N THR A 136 -6.74 -1.14 3.87
CA THR A 136 -5.85 -1.89 4.75
C THR A 136 -5.43 -3.24 4.16
N ALA A 137 -6.29 -3.92 3.40
CA ALA A 137 -5.95 -5.13 2.68
C ALA A 137 -4.90 -4.84 1.59
N ILE A 138 -5.11 -3.82 0.77
CA ILE A 138 -4.17 -3.38 -0.27
C ILE A 138 -2.82 -3.00 0.33
N LYS A 139 -2.82 -2.22 1.41
CA LYS A 139 -1.60 -1.80 2.11
C LYS A 139 -0.82 -2.97 2.69
N SER A 140 -1.52 -4.00 3.16
CA SER A 140 -0.89 -5.22 3.69
C SER A 140 -0.34 -6.11 2.57
N LYS A 141 -1.08 -6.20 1.46
CA LYS A 141 -0.66 -6.95 0.27
C LYS A 141 -1.32 -6.39 -0.99
N PRO A 142 -0.56 -5.92 -1.98
CA PRO A 142 -1.11 -5.26 -3.17
C PRO A 142 -1.69 -6.25 -4.21
N PHE A 143 -2.29 -7.34 -3.74
CA PHE A 143 -3.06 -8.27 -4.54
C PHE A 143 -4.35 -8.63 -3.82
N LEU A 144 -5.47 -8.16 -4.36
CA LEU A 144 -6.80 -8.28 -3.79
C LEU A 144 -7.72 -9.07 -4.73
N LEU A 145 -8.54 -9.94 -4.17
CA LEU A 145 -9.68 -10.59 -4.85
C LEU A 145 -10.98 -10.02 -4.29
N LEU A 146 -11.81 -9.46 -5.16
CA LEU A 146 -13.16 -9.01 -4.85
C LEU A 146 -14.15 -10.05 -5.35
N ALA A 147 -14.72 -10.81 -4.42
CA ALA A 147 -15.66 -11.88 -4.67
C ALA A 147 -17.10 -11.42 -4.39
N GLY A 148 -18.07 -11.93 -5.13
CA GLY A 148 -19.47 -11.65 -4.87
C GLY A 148 -20.35 -11.91 -6.09
N ILE A 149 -21.67 -11.79 -5.91
CA ILE A 149 -22.62 -11.93 -7.02
C ILE A 149 -22.42 -10.87 -8.10
N SER A 150 -22.85 -11.16 -9.31
CA SER A 150 -22.75 -10.22 -10.43
C SER A 150 -23.50 -8.91 -10.12
N GLY A 151 -22.94 -7.78 -10.55
CA GLY A 151 -23.59 -6.46 -10.38
C GLY A 151 -23.36 -5.75 -9.05
N THR A 152 -22.59 -6.28 -8.10
CA THR A 152 -22.29 -5.64 -6.79
C THR A 152 -21.30 -4.47 -6.86
N GLY A 153 -20.82 -4.11 -8.06
CA GLY A 153 -19.91 -2.97 -8.22
C GLY A 153 -18.43 -3.26 -7.98
N LYS A 154 -18.01 -4.54 -8.02
CA LYS A 154 -16.61 -4.96 -7.79
C LYS A 154 -15.59 -4.18 -8.63
N SER A 155 -15.75 -4.12 -9.94
CA SER A 155 -14.83 -3.37 -10.83
C SER A 155 -14.98 -1.85 -10.66
N ARG A 156 -16.17 -1.38 -10.24
CA ARG A 156 -16.43 0.05 -9.96
C ARG A 156 -15.59 0.51 -8.77
N ILE A 157 -15.58 -0.22 -7.64
CA ILE A 157 -14.84 0.19 -6.46
C ILE A 157 -13.33 0.32 -6.72
N VAL A 158 -12.75 -0.52 -7.57
CA VAL A 158 -11.33 -0.41 -7.95
C VAL A 158 -11.05 0.91 -8.68
N ARG A 159 -11.95 1.30 -9.58
CA ARG A 159 -11.86 2.59 -10.30
C ARG A 159 -12.02 3.78 -9.36
N GLU A 160 -12.93 3.70 -8.40
CA GLU A 160 -13.16 4.77 -7.43
C GLU A 160 -11.97 4.92 -6.47
N LEU A 161 -11.32 3.83 -6.04
CA LEU A 161 -10.07 3.87 -5.28
C LEU A 161 -8.93 4.53 -6.07
N ALA A 162 -8.79 4.20 -7.36
CA ALA A 162 -7.82 4.84 -8.24
C ALA A 162 -8.12 6.35 -8.42
N ARG A 163 -9.39 6.71 -8.58
CA ARG A 163 -9.84 8.10 -8.68
C ARG A 163 -9.54 8.89 -7.41
N ALA A 164 -9.75 8.28 -6.24
CA ALA A 164 -9.48 8.89 -4.95
C ALA A 164 -8.00 9.28 -4.73
N CYS A 165 -7.07 8.77 -5.56
CA CYS A 165 -5.67 9.19 -5.54
C CYS A 165 -5.44 10.57 -6.17
N TRP A 166 -6.43 11.16 -6.81
CA TRP A 166 -6.35 12.46 -7.48
C TRP A 166 -7.12 13.55 -6.73
N ASP A 167 -6.70 14.80 -6.90
CA ASP A 167 -7.43 15.93 -6.33
C ASP A 167 -8.79 16.10 -7.01
N GLU A 168 -9.86 16.36 -6.24
CA GLU A 168 -11.25 16.53 -6.71
C GLU A 168 -11.32 17.63 -7.72
N GLY A 169 -10.84 18.23 -8.34
CA GLY A 169 -10.92 19.27 -9.37
C GLY A 169 -10.07 18.91 -10.58
N SER A 170 -9.16 17.94 -10.43
CA SER A 170 -8.23 17.54 -11.50
C SER A 170 -8.95 16.84 -12.66
N ASP A 171 -8.34 16.88 -13.83
CA ASP A 171 -8.84 16.18 -15.01
C ASP A 171 -8.87 14.67 -14.80
N GLU A 172 -7.88 14.12 -14.10
CA GLU A 172 -7.81 12.69 -13.77
C GLU A 172 -8.94 12.27 -12.83
N TYR A 173 -9.28 13.10 -11.82
CA TYR A 173 -10.43 12.82 -10.95
C TYR A 173 -11.75 12.80 -11.72
N LYS A 174 -11.92 13.70 -12.69
CA LYS A 174 -13.12 13.80 -13.53
C LYS A 174 -13.17 12.75 -14.64
N ALA A 175 -12.03 12.18 -14.99
CA ALA A 175 -11.94 11.20 -16.06
C ALA A 175 -12.76 9.94 -15.75
N GLN A 176 -13.43 9.41 -16.75
CA GLN A 176 -14.09 8.12 -16.64
C GLN A 176 -13.07 6.99 -16.39
N LYS A 177 -11.88 7.12 -16.96
CA LYS A 177 -10.75 6.21 -16.79
C LYS A 177 -9.51 7.04 -16.40
N PRO A 178 -9.22 7.18 -15.10
CA PRO A 178 -7.99 7.85 -14.65
C PRO A 178 -6.74 7.15 -15.19
N LYS A 179 -5.64 7.88 -15.38
CA LYS A 179 -4.39 7.31 -15.95
C LYS A 179 -3.80 6.18 -15.08
N ASN A 180 -4.07 6.19 -13.78
CA ASN A 180 -3.63 5.18 -12.81
C ASN A 180 -4.60 3.99 -12.67
N PHE A 181 -5.54 3.83 -13.59
CA PHE A 181 -6.48 2.70 -13.62
C PHE A 181 -6.47 2.01 -14.97
N GLN A 182 -6.28 0.71 -14.97
CA GLN A 182 -6.43 -0.16 -16.14
C GLN A 182 -7.31 -1.35 -15.80
N MET A 183 -8.34 -1.59 -16.63
CA MET A 183 -9.15 -2.80 -16.55
C MET A 183 -8.82 -3.70 -17.73
N ILE A 184 -8.56 -4.97 -17.45
CA ILE A 184 -8.32 -6.01 -18.44
C ILE A 184 -9.36 -7.10 -18.21
N GLN A 185 -10.18 -7.36 -19.21
CA GLN A 185 -11.15 -8.44 -19.16
C GLN A 185 -10.46 -9.76 -19.48
N VAL A 186 -10.54 -10.72 -18.56
CA VAL A 186 -10.00 -12.07 -18.75
C VAL A 186 -10.84 -12.80 -19.77
N LYS A 187 -10.20 -13.61 -20.63
CA LYS A 187 -10.89 -14.39 -21.67
C LYS A 187 -10.77 -15.88 -21.37
N PRO A 188 -11.83 -16.68 -21.65
CA PRO A 188 -11.83 -18.12 -21.35
C PRO A 188 -10.73 -18.93 -22.04
N ASN A 189 -10.15 -18.41 -23.11
CA ASN A 189 -9.10 -19.07 -23.88
C ASN A 189 -7.67 -18.77 -23.42
N TRP A 190 -7.49 -18.06 -22.32
CA TRP A 190 -6.15 -17.77 -21.79
C TRP A 190 -5.56 -19.01 -21.11
N HIS A 191 -4.33 -19.38 -21.51
CA HIS A 191 -3.64 -20.58 -21.05
C HIS A 191 -2.23 -20.32 -20.53
N ASP A 192 -1.66 -19.16 -20.85
CA ASP A 192 -0.32 -18.75 -20.44
C ASP A 192 -0.26 -17.24 -20.28
N SER A 193 0.88 -16.72 -19.84
CA SER A 193 1.07 -15.28 -19.56
C SER A 193 1.24 -14.41 -20.79
N SER A 194 1.27 -14.97 -22.00
CA SER A 194 1.51 -14.22 -23.24
C SER A 194 0.46 -13.15 -23.51
N ASP A 195 -0.79 -13.40 -23.11
CA ASP A 195 -1.88 -12.44 -23.26
C ASP A 195 -1.73 -11.21 -22.35
N LEU A 196 -1.12 -11.36 -21.17
CA LEU A 196 -0.93 -10.28 -20.19
C LEU A 196 0.45 -9.63 -20.27
N ILE A 197 1.50 -10.45 -20.27
CA ILE A 197 2.89 -10.01 -20.24
C ILE A 197 3.41 -9.77 -21.65
N GLY A 198 3.14 -10.68 -22.55
CA GLY A 198 3.62 -10.66 -23.92
C GLY A 198 4.51 -11.86 -24.26
N TYR A 199 5.00 -11.87 -25.49
CA TYR A 199 5.80 -12.97 -26.03
C TYR A 199 6.77 -12.51 -27.12
N VAL A 200 7.82 -13.30 -27.35
CA VAL A 200 8.76 -13.05 -28.45
C VAL A 200 8.19 -13.64 -29.75
N SER A 201 7.80 -12.77 -30.67
CA SER A 201 7.38 -13.13 -32.03
C SER A 201 8.58 -13.21 -32.98
N ARG A 202 8.51 -14.15 -33.94
CA ARG A 202 9.51 -14.29 -35.02
C ARG A 202 8.87 -14.26 -36.41
N VAL A 203 7.64 -13.83 -36.51
CA VAL A 203 6.85 -13.81 -37.76
C VAL A 203 7.50 -12.92 -38.81
N SER A 204 8.17 -11.82 -38.40
CA SER A 204 8.89 -10.91 -39.29
C SER A 204 10.27 -11.43 -39.74
N GLY A 205 10.67 -12.63 -39.34
CA GLY A 205 12.01 -13.18 -39.57
C GLY A 205 13.08 -12.68 -38.57
N LYS A 206 12.70 -11.74 -37.68
CA LYS A 206 13.52 -11.25 -36.57
C LYS A 206 12.76 -11.46 -35.24
N ALA A 207 13.49 -11.63 -34.16
CA ALA A 207 12.88 -11.68 -32.83
C ALA A 207 12.39 -10.29 -32.44
N GLU A 208 11.12 -10.17 -32.11
CA GLU A 208 10.48 -8.96 -31.62
C GLU A 208 9.57 -9.32 -30.44
N PHE A 209 9.58 -8.54 -29.35
CA PHE A 209 8.70 -8.77 -28.23
C PHE A 209 7.38 -8.01 -28.44
N VAL A 210 6.27 -8.72 -28.37
CA VAL A 210 4.93 -8.15 -28.39
C VAL A 210 4.47 -7.98 -26.95
N ALA A 211 4.53 -6.74 -26.43
CA ALA A 211 4.17 -6.43 -25.05
C ALA A 211 2.67 -6.52 -24.81
N GLY A 212 2.27 -7.26 -23.78
CA GLY A 212 0.90 -7.33 -23.31
C GLY A 212 0.49 -6.09 -22.52
N GLU A 213 -0.82 -5.95 -22.31
CA GLU A 213 -1.40 -4.77 -21.64
C GLU A 213 -0.92 -4.61 -20.18
N PHE A 214 -0.71 -5.71 -19.49
CA PHE A 214 -0.20 -5.67 -18.12
C PHE A 214 1.25 -5.15 -18.06
N LEU A 215 2.12 -5.65 -18.94
CA LEU A 215 3.51 -5.19 -19.00
C LEU A 215 3.61 -3.69 -19.32
N LYS A 216 2.78 -3.19 -20.23
CA LYS A 216 2.70 -1.76 -20.54
C LYS A 216 2.23 -0.95 -19.31
N PHE A 217 1.29 -1.49 -18.54
CA PHE A 217 0.80 -0.82 -17.33
C PHE A 217 1.82 -0.83 -16.19
N ILE A 218 2.64 -1.89 -16.07
CA ILE A 218 3.80 -1.94 -15.17
C ILE A 218 4.77 -0.79 -15.50
N ALA A 219 5.11 -0.60 -16.78
CA ALA A 219 5.98 0.49 -17.20
C ALA A 219 5.42 1.87 -16.83
N LYS A 220 4.13 2.12 -17.05
CA LYS A 220 3.45 3.36 -16.63
C LYS A 220 3.51 3.60 -15.13
N ALA A 221 3.37 2.55 -14.33
CA ALA A 221 3.47 2.67 -12.88
C ALA A 221 4.91 3.00 -12.42
N TRP A 222 5.92 2.58 -13.17
CA TRP A 222 7.30 2.97 -12.96
C TRP A 222 7.60 4.44 -13.32
N GLU A 223 6.88 5.01 -14.30
CA GLU A 223 7.02 6.42 -14.69
C GLU A 223 6.52 7.40 -13.61
N ASP A 224 5.60 6.96 -12.74
CA ASP A 224 4.99 7.78 -11.68
C ASP A 224 4.86 6.94 -10.40
N THR A 225 5.97 6.78 -9.69
CA THR A 225 6.03 5.96 -8.47
C THR A 225 5.35 6.60 -7.25
N GLU A 226 4.95 7.88 -7.34
CA GLU A 226 4.27 8.58 -6.26
C GLU A 226 2.76 8.39 -6.27
N THR A 227 2.19 8.01 -7.41
CA THR A 227 0.76 7.70 -7.53
C THR A 227 0.53 6.18 -7.42
N PRO A 228 -0.42 5.70 -6.61
CA PRO A 228 -0.85 4.30 -6.64
C PRO A 228 -1.55 3.95 -7.96
N TYR A 229 -1.14 2.87 -8.61
CA TYR A 229 -1.67 2.37 -9.87
C TYR A 229 -2.50 1.10 -9.65
N PHE A 230 -3.67 1.03 -10.25
CA PHE A 230 -4.63 -0.06 -10.06
C PHE A 230 -4.86 -0.83 -11.36
N LEU A 231 -4.43 -2.07 -11.41
CA LEU A 231 -4.83 -3.03 -12.44
C LEU A 231 -6.03 -3.82 -11.96
N CYS A 232 -7.13 -3.79 -12.70
CA CYS A 232 -8.30 -4.61 -12.46
C CYS A 232 -8.37 -5.74 -13.50
N LEU A 233 -8.23 -7.00 -13.06
CA LEU A 233 -8.50 -8.19 -13.87
C LEU A 233 -9.97 -8.55 -13.68
N ASP A 234 -10.79 -8.21 -14.66
CA ASP A 234 -12.23 -8.41 -14.58
C ASP A 234 -12.59 -9.86 -14.93
N GLU A 235 -13.45 -10.46 -14.10
CA GLU A 235 -13.82 -11.89 -14.20
C GLU A 235 -12.59 -12.82 -14.19
N MET A 236 -11.72 -12.63 -13.22
CA MET A 236 -10.40 -13.25 -13.15
C MET A 236 -10.43 -14.77 -13.28
N ASN A 237 -11.50 -15.43 -12.82
CA ASN A 237 -11.66 -16.87 -12.84
C ASN A 237 -12.35 -17.45 -14.10
N LEU A 238 -12.52 -16.66 -15.16
CA LEU A 238 -12.95 -17.18 -16.47
C LEU A 238 -11.92 -18.10 -17.14
N ALA A 239 -10.65 -17.99 -16.74
CA ALA A 239 -9.57 -18.88 -17.16
C ALA A 239 -8.77 -19.35 -15.94
N PRO A 240 -7.99 -20.44 -16.02
CA PRO A 240 -7.16 -20.92 -14.91
C PRO A 240 -6.10 -19.90 -14.53
N VAL A 241 -6.29 -19.22 -13.40
CA VAL A 241 -5.45 -18.10 -12.93
C VAL A 241 -3.99 -18.51 -12.73
N GLU A 242 -3.76 -19.69 -12.20
CA GLU A 242 -2.41 -20.24 -11.98
C GLU A 242 -1.64 -20.53 -13.28
N GLN A 243 -2.28 -20.47 -14.43
CA GLN A 243 -1.64 -20.63 -15.74
C GLN A 243 -1.31 -19.26 -16.35
N TYR A 244 -2.32 -18.45 -16.64
CA TYR A 244 -2.10 -17.19 -17.35
C TYR A 244 -1.47 -16.08 -16.47
N PHE A 245 -1.51 -16.23 -15.15
CA PHE A 245 -0.98 -15.26 -14.20
C PHE A 245 0.23 -15.80 -13.40
N ALA A 246 0.83 -16.90 -13.84
CA ALA A 246 1.89 -17.63 -13.15
C ALA A 246 3.11 -16.75 -12.82
N GLU A 247 3.57 -15.92 -13.76
CA GLU A 247 4.72 -15.04 -13.58
C GLU A 247 4.48 -14.01 -12.48
N TYR A 248 3.33 -13.34 -12.49
CA TYR A 248 2.98 -12.41 -11.41
C TYR A 248 2.88 -13.10 -10.07
N LEU A 249 2.21 -14.26 -10.00
CA LEU A 249 2.09 -15.04 -8.77
C LEU A 249 3.46 -15.47 -8.22
N SER A 250 4.43 -15.71 -9.07
CA SER A 250 5.81 -16.00 -8.67
C SER A 250 6.52 -14.76 -8.16
N VAL A 251 6.46 -13.66 -8.92
CA VAL A 251 7.19 -12.43 -8.63
C VAL A 251 6.66 -11.72 -7.38
N ILE A 252 5.35 -11.74 -7.11
CA ILE A 252 4.78 -11.10 -5.91
C ILE A 252 5.27 -11.74 -4.60
N GLU A 253 5.80 -12.96 -4.66
CA GLU A 253 6.39 -13.64 -3.51
C GLU A 253 7.83 -13.22 -3.21
N SER A 254 8.53 -12.68 -4.20
CA SER A 254 9.90 -12.16 -4.04
C SER A 254 9.95 -10.77 -3.42
N ARG A 255 8.80 -10.17 -3.05
CA ARG A 255 8.74 -8.87 -2.39
C ARG A 255 9.63 -8.85 -1.16
N LYS A 256 10.44 -7.80 -1.07
CA LYS A 256 11.38 -7.60 0.02
C LYS A 256 11.39 -6.13 0.43
N SER A 257 11.23 -5.89 1.73
CA SER A 257 11.41 -4.57 2.34
C SER A 257 12.89 -4.24 2.53
N HIS A 258 13.22 -2.96 2.46
CA HIS A 258 14.55 -2.42 2.69
C HIS A 258 14.51 -1.32 3.74
N GLU A 259 15.62 -1.08 4.43
CA GLU A 259 15.74 -0.08 5.50
C GLU A 259 15.42 1.35 5.05
N ASN A 260 15.57 1.65 3.76
CA ASN A 260 15.22 2.94 3.17
C ASN A 260 13.71 3.10 2.88
N GLY A 261 12.88 2.16 3.29
CA GLY A 261 11.43 2.18 3.06
C GLY A 261 11.01 1.83 1.64
N THR A 262 11.88 1.25 0.82
CA THR A 262 11.50 0.73 -0.49
C THR A 262 11.15 -0.75 -0.43
N VAL A 263 10.28 -1.18 -1.34
CA VAL A 263 9.95 -2.59 -1.55
C VAL A 263 10.31 -2.96 -2.97
N THR A 264 11.09 -4.01 -3.13
CA THR A 264 11.51 -4.53 -4.45
C THR A 264 10.94 -5.92 -4.71
N THR A 265 10.90 -6.31 -5.98
CA THR A 265 10.59 -7.67 -6.42
C THR A 265 11.65 -8.16 -7.39
N ASP A 266 11.68 -9.47 -7.63
CA ASP A 266 12.40 -10.01 -8.79
C ASP A 266 11.77 -9.47 -10.09
N PRO A 267 12.52 -9.45 -11.20
CA PRO A 267 11.99 -9.04 -12.49
C PRO A 267 10.90 -9.99 -12.99
N ILE A 268 9.81 -9.43 -13.54
CA ILE A 268 8.83 -10.21 -14.30
C ILE A 268 9.32 -10.48 -15.72
N ILE A 269 10.16 -9.59 -16.25
CA ILE A 269 10.93 -9.79 -17.48
C ILE A 269 12.41 -9.62 -17.14
N TYR A 270 13.16 -10.69 -17.27
CA TYR A 270 14.61 -10.68 -17.06
C TYR A 270 15.35 -10.05 -18.23
N PRO A 271 16.49 -9.37 -17.98
CA PRO A 271 17.31 -8.86 -19.07
C PRO A 271 17.89 -10.01 -19.89
N GLU A 272 17.84 -9.86 -21.20
CA GLU A 272 18.50 -10.82 -22.11
C GLU A 272 19.65 -10.18 -22.88
N TYR A 273 20.80 -10.83 -22.82
CA TYR A 273 22.05 -10.36 -23.41
C TYR A 273 22.50 -11.28 -24.55
N GLU A 274 23.30 -10.71 -25.45
CA GLU A 274 24.04 -11.49 -26.42
C GLU A 274 25.18 -12.29 -25.75
N VAL A 275 25.65 -13.33 -26.42
CA VAL A 275 26.74 -14.19 -25.89
C VAL A 275 28.07 -13.44 -25.81
N GLU A 276 28.27 -12.46 -26.71
CA GLU A 276 29.50 -11.66 -26.78
C GLU A 276 29.35 -10.33 -26.05
N ARG A 277 30.43 -9.92 -25.36
CA ARG A 277 30.54 -8.60 -24.75
C ARG A 277 31.02 -7.57 -25.80
N ASP A 278 30.62 -6.31 -25.61
CA ASP A 278 31.17 -5.21 -26.39
C ASP A 278 32.68 -5.12 -26.20
N LYS A 279 33.41 -5.08 -27.30
CA LYS A 279 34.89 -5.08 -27.29
C LYS A 279 35.50 -3.78 -26.77
N ASN A 280 34.73 -2.68 -26.77
CA ASN A 280 35.23 -1.37 -26.36
C ASN A 280 34.93 -1.09 -24.89
N THR A 281 33.73 -1.49 -24.40
CA THR A 281 33.24 -1.22 -23.03
C THR A 281 33.39 -2.41 -22.12
N ASN A 282 33.58 -3.62 -22.67
CA ASN A 282 33.53 -4.90 -21.96
C ASN A 282 32.18 -5.16 -21.25
N GLU A 283 31.13 -4.42 -21.61
CA GLU A 283 29.77 -4.58 -21.07
C GLU A 283 29.00 -5.64 -21.85
N LEU A 284 28.02 -6.25 -21.17
CA LEU A 284 27.09 -7.17 -21.81
C LEU A 284 26.20 -6.40 -22.78
N VAL A 285 26.05 -6.90 -24.00
CA VAL A 285 25.21 -6.28 -25.04
C VAL A 285 23.78 -6.83 -24.91
N PRO A 286 22.78 -5.99 -24.59
CA PRO A 286 21.40 -6.44 -24.58
C PRO A 286 20.94 -6.92 -25.95
N LYS A 287 20.17 -8.02 -26.00
CA LYS A 287 19.59 -8.50 -27.25
C LYS A 287 18.76 -7.40 -27.94
N PRO A 288 18.81 -7.29 -29.27
CA PRO A 288 18.12 -6.22 -30.01
C PRO A 288 16.64 -6.12 -29.70
N TRP A 289 15.95 -7.27 -29.58
CA TRP A 289 14.53 -7.29 -29.26
C TRP A 289 14.24 -6.80 -27.83
N TYR A 290 15.12 -7.11 -26.85
CA TYR A 290 14.96 -6.65 -25.47
C TYR A 290 15.21 -5.14 -25.36
N LYS A 291 16.24 -4.63 -26.00
CA LYS A 291 16.51 -3.18 -26.07
C LYS A 291 15.37 -2.43 -26.74
N LYS A 292 14.78 -2.99 -27.82
CA LYS A 292 13.60 -2.43 -28.49
C LYS A 292 12.40 -2.41 -27.57
N LEU A 293 12.10 -3.52 -26.86
CA LEU A 293 11.03 -3.60 -25.87
C LEU A 293 11.13 -2.49 -24.82
N VAL A 294 12.30 -2.34 -24.17
CA VAL A 294 12.51 -1.30 -23.15
C VAL A 294 12.26 0.10 -23.73
N SER A 295 12.77 0.37 -24.93
CA SER A 295 12.55 1.65 -25.61
C SER A 295 11.08 1.91 -25.93
N GLU A 296 10.33 0.90 -26.35
CA GLU A 296 8.89 1.02 -26.66
C GLU A 296 8.03 1.22 -25.40
N LEU A 297 8.40 0.56 -24.30
CA LEU A 297 7.69 0.72 -23.02
C LEU A 297 7.85 2.11 -22.41
N LEU A 298 8.95 2.80 -22.69
CA LEU A 298 9.28 4.12 -22.15
C LEU A 298 9.08 5.27 -23.15
N VAL A 299 8.38 5.04 -24.27
CA VAL A 299 8.20 6.04 -25.34
C VAL A 299 7.51 7.30 -24.86
N ASP A 300 6.56 7.18 -23.98
CA ASP A 300 5.78 8.29 -23.40
C ASP A 300 6.35 8.81 -22.08
N CYS A 301 7.44 8.21 -21.59
CA CYS A 301 8.06 8.59 -20.33
C CYS A 301 8.70 9.98 -20.43
N PRO A 302 8.48 10.89 -19.45
CA PRO A 302 9.15 12.18 -19.42
C PRO A 302 10.68 12.03 -19.50
N THR A 303 11.31 12.79 -20.38
CA THR A 303 12.75 12.67 -20.71
C THR A 303 13.68 12.69 -19.50
N LYS A 304 13.26 13.34 -18.42
CA LYS A 304 14.03 13.46 -17.18
C LYS A 304 14.22 12.10 -16.48
N ASP A 305 13.20 11.26 -16.51
CA ASP A 305 13.18 9.97 -15.79
C ASP A 305 13.45 8.78 -16.73
N ALA A 306 13.20 8.96 -18.04
CA ALA A 306 13.35 7.92 -19.05
C ALA A 306 14.76 7.32 -19.10
N PHE A 307 15.81 8.12 -18.91
CA PHE A 307 17.18 7.63 -18.92
C PHE A 307 17.49 6.72 -17.74
N ALA A 308 17.04 7.08 -16.53
CA ALA A 308 17.25 6.28 -15.34
C ALA A 308 16.49 4.96 -15.42
N LEU A 309 15.21 5.00 -15.82
CA LEU A 309 14.38 3.80 -16.01
C LEU A 309 14.89 2.91 -17.14
N ASN A 310 15.36 3.49 -18.24
CA ASN A 310 15.98 2.71 -19.33
C ASN A 310 17.19 1.92 -18.83
N ASN A 311 18.09 2.58 -18.09
CA ASN A 311 19.26 1.91 -17.51
C ASN A 311 18.86 0.82 -16.50
N GLN A 312 17.88 1.10 -15.65
CA GLN A 312 17.37 0.12 -14.70
C GLN A 312 16.79 -1.10 -15.44
N PHE A 313 15.90 -0.91 -16.40
CA PHE A 313 15.26 -2.02 -17.12
C PHE A 313 16.28 -2.82 -17.95
N ILE A 314 17.26 -2.16 -18.57
CA ILE A 314 18.30 -2.83 -19.34
C ILE A 314 19.20 -3.69 -18.45
N ASN A 315 19.55 -3.23 -17.25
CA ASN A 315 20.54 -3.90 -16.39
C ASN A 315 19.91 -4.86 -15.37
N GLU A 316 18.74 -4.49 -14.82
CA GLU A 316 18.11 -5.22 -13.72
C GLU A 316 16.87 -6.00 -14.17
N GLY A 317 16.34 -5.69 -15.35
CA GLY A 317 15.05 -6.24 -15.82
C GLY A 317 13.87 -5.38 -15.42
N ILE A 318 12.68 -5.80 -15.82
CA ILE A 318 11.43 -5.10 -15.53
C ILE A 318 10.77 -5.77 -14.33
N SER A 319 10.86 -5.16 -13.16
CA SER A 319 10.24 -5.63 -11.92
C SER A 319 8.88 -4.97 -11.68
N ILE A 320 8.14 -5.46 -10.70
CA ILE A 320 6.86 -4.87 -10.28
C ILE A 320 7.16 -3.66 -9.38
N PRO A 321 6.72 -2.43 -9.73
CA PRO A 321 6.90 -1.28 -8.86
C PRO A 321 6.01 -1.37 -7.63
N GLN A 322 6.48 -0.84 -6.48
CA GLN A 322 5.76 -0.97 -5.21
C GLN A 322 4.38 -0.27 -5.19
N ASN A 323 4.16 0.69 -6.07
CA ASN A 323 2.90 1.44 -6.20
C ASN A 323 1.87 0.75 -7.10
N LEU A 324 2.17 -0.43 -7.66
CA LEU A 324 1.22 -1.21 -8.45
C LEU A 324 0.37 -2.13 -7.58
N ILE A 325 -0.92 -1.97 -7.68
CA ILE A 325 -1.95 -2.75 -6.99
C ILE A 325 -2.71 -3.56 -8.02
N VAL A 326 -2.82 -4.86 -7.81
CA VAL A 326 -3.60 -5.75 -8.67
C VAL A 326 -4.87 -6.18 -7.95
N VAL A 327 -5.99 -6.06 -8.61
CA VAL A 327 -7.30 -6.47 -8.09
C VAL A 327 -7.98 -7.38 -9.11
N GLY A 328 -8.31 -8.60 -8.70
CA GLY A 328 -9.15 -9.51 -9.49
C GLY A 328 -10.60 -9.44 -9.04
N THR A 329 -11.56 -9.34 -9.97
CA THR A 329 -12.98 -9.50 -9.66
C THR A 329 -13.42 -10.92 -9.95
N VAL A 330 -14.34 -11.43 -9.13
CA VAL A 330 -14.81 -12.82 -9.18
C VAL A 330 -16.32 -12.84 -9.03
N ASN A 331 -17.02 -13.46 -9.98
CA ASN A 331 -18.45 -13.72 -9.87
C ASN A 331 -18.65 -15.10 -9.21
N MET A 332 -19.36 -15.10 -8.07
CA MET A 332 -19.61 -16.33 -7.29
C MET A 332 -20.86 -17.09 -7.75
N ASP A 333 -21.71 -16.45 -8.55
CA ASP A 333 -22.96 -16.97 -9.10
C ASP A 333 -22.81 -17.63 -10.47
N GLU A 334 -21.58 -17.67 -11.02
CA GLU A 334 -21.30 -18.26 -12.32
C GLU A 334 -20.44 -19.53 -12.19
N THR A 335 -20.67 -20.50 -13.08
CA THR A 335 -19.82 -21.69 -13.21
C THR A 335 -18.51 -21.33 -13.87
N THR A 336 -17.50 -21.06 -13.09
CA THR A 336 -16.16 -20.64 -13.50
C THR A 336 -15.10 -21.56 -12.89
N PHE A 337 -13.82 -21.31 -13.17
CA PHE A 337 -12.75 -22.07 -12.56
C PHE A 337 -12.64 -21.73 -11.06
N SER A 338 -12.45 -22.76 -10.22
CA SER A 338 -12.11 -22.58 -8.82
C SER A 338 -10.67 -22.05 -8.68
N PHE A 339 -10.42 -21.27 -7.63
CA PHE A 339 -9.06 -20.82 -7.35
C PHE A 339 -8.21 -21.93 -6.74
N SER A 340 -7.02 -22.12 -7.27
CA SER A 340 -6.03 -22.94 -6.60
C SER A 340 -5.54 -22.23 -5.32
N ARG A 341 -5.06 -23.03 -4.36
CA ARG A 341 -4.45 -22.48 -3.14
C ARG A 341 -3.27 -21.56 -3.42
N LYS A 342 -2.56 -21.77 -4.54
CA LYS A 342 -1.46 -20.92 -4.96
C LYS A 342 -1.89 -19.48 -5.18
N VAL A 343 -3.10 -19.26 -5.65
CA VAL A 343 -3.69 -17.91 -5.84
C VAL A 343 -4.16 -17.36 -4.50
N LEU A 344 -4.96 -18.11 -3.73
CA LEU A 344 -5.56 -17.68 -2.47
C LEU A 344 -4.51 -17.35 -1.40
N ASP A 345 -3.40 -18.09 -1.38
CA ASP A 345 -2.28 -17.82 -0.49
C ASP A 345 -1.59 -16.48 -0.78
N ARG A 346 -1.73 -15.95 -1.99
CA ARG A 346 -1.06 -14.73 -2.45
C ARG A 346 -1.96 -13.50 -2.48
N ALA A 347 -3.27 -13.69 -2.43
CA ALA A 347 -4.25 -12.62 -2.48
C ALA A 347 -4.89 -12.37 -1.11
N MET A 348 -5.38 -11.16 -0.89
CA MET A 348 -6.36 -10.81 0.14
C MET A 348 -7.76 -10.93 -0.48
N THR A 349 -8.69 -11.61 0.17
CA THR A 349 -10.03 -11.84 -0.39
C THR A 349 -11.08 -11.06 0.37
N ILE A 350 -11.85 -10.21 -0.31
CA ILE A 350 -12.99 -9.48 0.27
C ILE A 350 -14.25 -9.91 -0.46
N GLU A 351 -15.26 -10.32 0.31
CA GLU A 351 -16.59 -10.63 -0.20
C GLU A 351 -17.45 -9.36 -0.26
N MET A 352 -18.13 -9.15 -1.39
CA MET A 352 -18.98 -8.00 -1.68
C MET A 352 -20.40 -8.49 -2.05
N ASN A 353 -21.10 -9.06 -1.07
CA ASN A 353 -22.47 -9.55 -1.28
C ASN A 353 -23.53 -8.62 -0.67
N GLU A 354 -23.14 -7.65 0.16
CA GLU A 354 -24.05 -6.65 0.68
C GLU A 354 -24.41 -5.63 -0.40
N VAL A 355 -25.70 -5.50 -0.67
CA VAL A 355 -26.23 -4.57 -1.67
C VAL A 355 -27.15 -3.57 -1.01
N ASP A 356 -26.78 -2.31 -0.98
CA ASP A 356 -27.66 -1.20 -0.63
C ASP A 356 -28.38 -0.72 -1.91
N LEU A 357 -29.63 -1.14 -2.07
CA LEU A 357 -30.44 -0.75 -3.23
C LEU A 357 -30.83 0.75 -3.25
N HIS A 358 -30.66 1.46 -2.15
CA HIS A 358 -30.89 2.90 -2.05
C HIS A 358 -29.59 3.71 -2.22
N GLY A 359 -28.44 3.07 -2.09
CA GLY A 359 -27.14 3.70 -2.25
C GLY A 359 -26.84 4.13 -3.69
N GLY A 360 -26.12 5.21 -3.86
CA GLY A 360 -25.63 5.69 -5.17
C GLY A 360 -26.69 6.31 -6.09
N LEU A 361 -27.90 6.59 -5.61
CA LEU A 361 -28.98 7.20 -6.41
C LEU A 361 -28.84 8.72 -6.52
N THR A 362 -28.16 9.36 -5.59
CA THR A 362 -27.99 10.82 -5.54
C THR A 362 -26.70 11.30 -6.15
N GLU A 363 -25.68 10.44 -6.18
CA GLU A 363 -24.34 10.79 -6.64
C GLU A 363 -23.76 9.72 -7.56
N ARG A 364 -23.01 10.16 -8.59
CA ARG A 364 -22.45 9.24 -9.59
C ARG A 364 -21.18 8.52 -9.11
N ASN A 365 -20.42 9.14 -8.24
CA ASN A 365 -19.13 8.64 -7.77
C ASN A 365 -19.21 8.36 -6.27
N GLU A 366 -18.40 7.43 -5.79
CA GLU A 366 -18.23 7.17 -4.38
C GLU A 366 -17.32 8.25 -3.76
N HIS A 367 -17.73 8.83 -2.62
CA HIS A 367 -16.89 9.75 -1.86
C HIS A 367 -15.99 8.97 -0.90
N ILE A 368 -14.81 8.60 -1.35
CA ILE A 368 -13.82 7.86 -0.54
C ILE A 368 -12.94 8.85 0.26
N GLY A 369 -12.84 10.09 -0.19
CA GLY A 369 -11.83 11.03 0.26
C GLY A 369 -10.53 10.91 -0.55
N LYS A 370 -9.58 11.81 -0.30
CA LYS A 370 -8.26 11.77 -0.96
C LYS A 370 -7.42 10.65 -0.35
N LEU A 371 -6.95 9.76 -1.20
CA LEU A 371 -5.98 8.70 -0.83
C LEU A 371 -4.58 9.10 -1.30
N SER A 372 -3.63 9.00 -0.39
CA SER A 372 -2.21 9.19 -0.67
C SER A 372 -1.51 7.85 -0.94
N LYS A 373 -0.27 7.92 -1.42
CA LYS A 373 0.62 6.75 -1.51
C LYS A 373 0.76 6.06 -0.15
N ALA A 374 0.91 6.82 0.93
CA ALA A 374 1.10 6.29 2.28
C ALA A 374 -0.13 5.53 2.81
N ASP A 375 -1.33 5.84 2.32
CA ASP A 375 -2.55 5.13 2.72
C ASP A 375 -2.64 3.73 2.09
N LEU A 376 -2.12 3.57 0.88
CA LEU A 376 -2.28 2.36 0.06
C LEU A 376 -1.03 1.50 -0.07
N ILE A 377 0.16 2.10 0.04
CA ILE A 377 1.42 1.39 -0.16
C ILE A 377 2.10 1.13 1.17
N GLY A 378 2.18 -0.17 1.53
CA GLY A 378 2.90 -0.63 2.71
C GLY A 378 4.39 -0.81 2.43
N TYR A 379 5.22 -0.46 3.41
CA TYR A 379 6.67 -0.68 3.38
C TYR A 379 7.07 -1.98 4.08
N ALA A 380 6.24 -2.48 5.00
CA ALA A 380 6.42 -3.76 5.64
C ALA A 380 5.91 -4.88 4.73
N VAL A 381 6.66 -5.96 4.61
CA VAL A 381 6.34 -7.14 3.79
C VAL A 381 6.24 -8.39 4.66
N GLU A 382 7.03 -8.48 5.71
CA GLU A 382 7.09 -9.62 6.61
C GLU A 382 6.77 -9.21 8.06
N GLY A 383 6.43 -10.20 8.88
CA GLY A 383 6.13 -9.97 10.29
C GLY A 383 7.30 -9.35 11.07
N VAL A 384 8.54 -9.63 10.67
CA VAL A 384 9.75 -9.05 11.29
C VAL A 384 9.79 -7.53 11.16
N ASP A 385 9.22 -6.99 10.09
CA ASP A 385 9.21 -5.54 9.82
C ASP A 385 8.35 -4.76 10.84
N VAL A 386 7.41 -5.42 11.52
CA VAL A 386 6.47 -4.79 12.45
C VAL A 386 6.56 -5.32 13.88
N TYR A 387 7.11 -6.52 14.08
CA TYR A 387 7.06 -7.22 15.38
C TYR A 387 7.78 -6.49 16.50
N ALA A 388 9.01 -6.06 16.27
CA ALA A 388 9.83 -5.46 17.32
C ALA A 388 9.25 -4.16 17.89
N ALA A 389 8.63 -3.35 17.03
CA ALA A 389 8.01 -2.08 17.41
C ALA A 389 6.62 -2.23 18.06
N ASN A 390 5.93 -3.37 17.83
CA ASN A 390 4.54 -3.58 18.24
C ASN A 390 4.34 -4.93 18.93
N LYS A 391 5.30 -5.34 19.76
CA LYS A 391 5.39 -6.70 20.31
C LYS A 391 4.10 -7.16 20.98
N GLU A 392 3.51 -6.34 21.85
CA GLU A 392 2.31 -6.69 22.63
C GLU A 392 1.10 -7.02 21.72
N VAL A 393 0.83 -6.17 20.74
CA VAL A 393 -0.26 -6.40 19.78
C VAL A 393 0.06 -7.60 18.90
N CYS A 394 1.31 -7.73 18.45
CA CYS A 394 1.73 -8.89 17.65
C CYS A 394 1.58 -10.20 18.41
N ASP A 395 1.94 -10.25 19.68
CA ASP A 395 1.79 -11.44 20.54
C ASP A 395 0.30 -11.80 20.73
N THR A 396 -0.59 -10.79 20.84
CA THR A 396 -2.04 -11.00 20.87
C THR A 396 -2.54 -11.62 19.55
N VAL A 397 -2.11 -11.09 18.41
CA VAL A 397 -2.44 -11.63 17.08
C VAL A 397 -1.98 -13.07 16.93
N LEU A 398 -0.75 -13.38 17.37
CA LEU A 398 -0.18 -14.72 17.29
C LEU A 398 -0.94 -15.72 18.18
N THR A 399 -1.32 -15.32 19.39
CA THR A 399 -2.11 -16.14 20.31
C THR A 399 -3.47 -16.49 19.67
N TYR A 400 -4.14 -15.52 19.08
CA TYR A 400 -5.39 -15.76 18.35
C TYR A 400 -5.19 -16.72 17.17
N LEU A 401 -4.18 -16.45 16.33
CA LEU A 401 -3.91 -17.27 15.15
C LEU A 401 -3.52 -18.70 15.50
N ASP A 402 -2.79 -18.91 16.58
CA ASP A 402 -2.42 -20.24 17.08
C ASP A 402 -3.68 -21.01 17.52
N ALA A 403 -4.61 -20.38 18.21
CA ALA A 403 -5.88 -21.01 18.60
C ALA A 403 -6.69 -21.46 17.37
N VAL A 404 -6.82 -20.59 16.37
CA VAL A 404 -7.50 -20.92 15.10
C VAL A 404 -6.74 -22.03 14.36
N ASN A 405 -5.41 -21.92 14.25
CA ASN A 405 -4.60 -22.87 13.49
C ASN A 405 -4.53 -24.27 14.14
N ASN A 406 -4.71 -24.36 15.46
CA ASN A 406 -4.84 -25.65 16.16
C ASN A 406 -6.09 -26.43 15.73
N VAL A 407 -7.20 -25.74 15.42
CA VAL A 407 -8.40 -26.38 14.86
C VAL A 407 -8.16 -26.86 13.43
N LEU A 408 -7.30 -26.17 12.69
CA LEU A 408 -6.93 -26.52 11.31
C LEU A 408 -5.89 -27.64 11.23
N GLU A 409 -5.31 -28.07 12.37
CA GLU A 409 -4.30 -29.13 12.43
C GLU A 409 -4.82 -30.44 11.83
N GLY A 410 -4.01 -31.09 11.01
CA GLY A 410 -4.39 -32.32 10.30
C GLY A 410 -5.33 -32.10 9.11
N THR A 411 -5.77 -30.88 8.84
CA THR A 411 -6.58 -30.53 7.66
C THR A 411 -5.70 -29.92 6.57
N PRO A 412 -6.16 -29.95 5.31
CA PRO A 412 -5.48 -29.25 4.24
C PRO A 412 -5.55 -27.71 4.34
N PHE A 413 -6.27 -27.15 5.32
CA PHE A 413 -6.50 -25.72 5.50
C PHE A 413 -5.52 -25.07 6.48
N LYS A 414 -4.67 -25.85 7.14
CA LYS A 414 -3.64 -25.34 8.06
C LYS A 414 -2.86 -24.19 7.43
N VAL A 415 -2.65 -23.11 8.20
CA VAL A 415 -1.93 -21.93 7.76
C VAL A 415 -0.48 -21.95 8.22
N ALA A 416 0.38 -21.21 7.51
CA ALA A 416 1.82 -21.17 7.72
C ALA A 416 2.35 -19.71 7.80
N TYR A 417 3.65 -19.55 7.76
CA TYR A 417 4.36 -18.28 7.99
C TYR A 417 3.86 -17.10 7.14
N ARG A 418 3.48 -17.34 5.88
CA ARG A 418 2.94 -16.29 5.01
C ARG A 418 1.65 -15.71 5.58
N THR A 419 0.69 -16.55 5.91
CA THR A 419 -0.58 -16.12 6.51
C THR A 419 -0.34 -15.43 7.86
N ARG A 420 0.60 -15.93 8.69
CA ARG A 420 1.00 -15.24 9.93
C ARG A 420 1.48 -13.82 9.64
N ASN A 421 2.37 -13.63 8.67
CA ASN A 421 2.86 -12.30 8.31
C ASN A 421 1.71 -11.39 7.87
N GLU A 422 0.79 -11.90 7.06
CA GLU A 422 -0.38 -11.15 6.58
C GLU A 422 -1.32 -10.74 7.73
N PHE A 423 -1.54 -11.61 8.72
CA PHE A 423 -2.28 -11.26 9.93
C PHE A 423 -1.64 -10.11 10.69
N LEU A 424 -0.33 -10.17 10.93
CA LEU A 424 0.41 -9.11 11.61
C LEU A 424 0.30 -7.79 10.84
N LEU A 425 0.58 -7.79 9.54
CA LEU A 425 0.55 -6.59 8.70
C LEU A 425 -0.86 -5.99 8.64
N TYR A 426 -1.89 -6.82 8.48
CA TYR A 426 -3.26 -6.35 8.39
C TYR A 426 -3.73 -5.68 9.68
N VAL A 427 -3.45 -6.30 10.82
CA VAL A 427 -3.80 -5.72 12.13
C VAL A 427 -3.04 -4.41 12.34
N MET A 428 -1.73 -4.36 12.06
CA MET A 428 -0.93 -3.14 12.20
C MET A 428 -1.46 -2.00 11.31
N ASN A 429 -1.82 -2.31 10.07
CA ASN A 429 -2.39 -1.32 9.14
C ASN A 429 -3.79 -0.85 9.55
N ASN A 430 -4.50 -1.58 10.41
CA ASN A 430 -5.81 -1.19 10.95
C ASN A 430 -5.71 -0.30 12.20
N LEU A 431 -4.61 -0.33 12.96
CA LEU A 431 -4.48 0.44 14.21
C LEU A 431 -4.75 1.95 14.04
N PRO A 432 -4.32 2.62 12.94
CA PRO A 432 -4.62 4.03 12.74
C PRO A 432 -6.11 4.33 12.53
N TYR A 433 -6.92 3.34 12.18
CA TYR A 433 -8.35 3.49 11.90
C TYR A 433 -9.19 3.19 13.15
N ASN A 434 -8.98 4.00 14.18
CA ASN A 434 -9.63 3.87 15.49
C ASN A 434 -10.92 4.70 15.65
N LYS A 435 -11.53 5.11 14.54
CA LYS A 435 -12.82 5.75 14.51
C LYS A 435 -13.89 4.80 14.00
N GLY A 436 -15.07 4.82 14.63
CA GLY A 436 -16.23 4.08 14.19
C GLY A 436 -17.04 4.83 13.15
N GLU A 437 -18.17 4.24 12.76
CA GLU A 437 -19.04 4.77 11.71
C GLU A 437 -19.60 6.16 12.03
N ASN A 438 -19.86 6.44 13.31
CA ASN A 438 -20.38 7.72 13.79
C ASN A 438 -19.27 8.61 14.41
N ASP A 439 -18.01 8.42 14.00
CA ASP A 439 -16.83 9.14 14.51
C ASP A 439 -16.49 8.90 15.99
N GLU A 440 -17.12 7.91 16.63
CA GLU A 440 -16.79 7.49 17.98
C GLU A 440 -15.37 6.89 18.05
N GLU A 441 -14.67 7.13 19.16
CA GLU A 441 -13.35 6.58 19.38
C GLU A 441 -13.43 5.11 19.81
N LEU A 442 -12.74 4.23 19.08
CA LEU A 442 -12.73 2.80 19.32
C LEU A 442 -11.51 2.43 20.17
N SER A 443 -11.68 1.49 21.09
CA SER A 443 -10.56 0.94 21.86
C SER A 443 -9.58 0.19 20.95
N GLN A 444 -8.30 0.17 21.31
CA GLN A 444 -7.29 -0.60 20.56
C GLN A 444 -7.67 -2.08 20.48
N GLY A 445 -8.19 -2.65 21.58
CA GLY A 445 -8.66 -4.04 21.61
C GLY A 445 -9.75 -4.28 20.57
N PHE A 446 -10.73 -3.38 20.48
CA PHE A 446 -11.80 -3.49 19.48
C PHE A 446 -11.25 -3.41 18.05
N VAL A 447 -10.32 -2.48 17.77
CA VAL A 447 -9.68 -2.35 16.44
C VAL A 447 -8.93 -3.62 16.06
N VAL A 448 -8.17 -4.20 17.01
CA VAL A 448 -7.46 -5.47 16.81
C VAL A 448 -8.43 -6.62 16.55
N ALA A 449 -9.48 -6.76 17.37
CA ALA A 449 -10.47 -7.83 17.21
C ALA A 449 -11.24 -7.72 15.88
N ARG A 450 -11.64 -6.52 15.48
CA ARG A 450 -12.26 -6.25 14.18
C ARG A 450 -11.34 -6.67 13.03
N ALA A 451 -10.06 -6.29 13.10
CA ALA A 451 -9.09 -6.66 12.07
C ALA A 451 -8.83 -8.17 12.03
N LEU A 452 -8.80 -8.85 13.19
CA LEU A 452 -8.67 -10.31 13.27
C LEU A 452 -9.87 -11.03 12.65
N ASP A 453 -11.07 -10.56 12.89
CA ASP A 453 -12.29 -11.10 12.29
C ASP A 453 -12.25 -10.98 10.76
N GLU A 454 -11.93 -9.79 10.25
CA GLU A 454 -11.80 -9.52 8.82
C GLU A 454 -10.72 -10.38 8.15
N ILE A 455 -9.50 -10.41 8.68
CA ILE A 455 -8.40 -11.17 8.07
C ILE A 455 -8.64 -12.69 8.17
N THR A 456 -9.34 -13.16 9.19
CA THR A 456 -9.76 -14.58 9.30
C THR A 456 -10.68 -14.94 8.14
N CYS A 457 -11.65 -14.10 7.83
CA CYS A 457 -12.51 -14.29 6.65
C CYS A 457 -11.67 -14.28 5.36
N MET A 458 -10.79 -13.30 5.19
CA MET A 458 -9.98 -13.10 3.99
C MET A 458 -8.98 -14.23 3.72
N LYS A 459 -8.36 -14.80 4.75
CA LYS A 459 -7.18 -15.68 4.59
C LYS A 459 -7.38 -17.10 5.09
N VAL A 460 -8.32 -17.34 5.98
CA VAL A 460 -8.62 -18.67 6.52
C VAL A 460 -9.85 -19.23 5.84
N LEU A 461 -11.00 -18.55 5.94
CA LEU A 461 -12.26 -19.05 5.43
C LEU A 461 -12.28 -19.15 3.90
N SER A 462 -11.65 -18.20 3.21
CA SER A 462 -11.55 -18.20 1.73
C SER A 462 -10.90 -19.46 1.14
N ARG A 463 -10.21 -20.25 1.96
CA ARG A 463 -9.51 -21.49 1.57
C ARG A 463 -10.28 -22.75 1.89
N ILE A 464 -11.40 -22.63 2.62
CA ILE A 464 -12.18 -23.78 3.10
C ILE A 464 -13.24 -24.12 2.07
N GLU A 465 -13.10 -25.33 1.50
CA GLU A 465 -14.04 -25.92 0.58
C GLU A 465 -13.96 -27.46 0.62
N GLY A 466 -15.06 -28.11 0.44
CA GLY A 466 -15.10 -29.57 0.34
C GLY A 466 -16.46 -30.17 0.67
N ASP A 467 -16.52 -31.48 0.52
CA ASP A 467 -17.62 -32.31 0.96
C ASP A 467 -17.58 -32.54 2.49
N ASP A 468 -18.57 -33.22 3.01
CA ASP A 468 -18.73 -33.53 4.44
C ASP A 468 -17.59 -34.41 5.02
N THR A 469 -16.84 -35.13 4.17
CA THR A 469 -15.66 -35.88 4.58
C THR A 469 -14.45 -35.00 4.85
N LYS A 470 -14.36 -33.88 4.14
CA LYS A 470 -13.25 -32.92 4.19
C LYS A 470 -13.56 -31.72 5.10
N VAL A 471 -14.83 -31.28 5.11
CA VAL A 471 -15.36 -30.18 5.90
C VAL A 471 -16.60 -30.65 6.65
N SER A 472 -16.41 -31.18 7.86
CA SER A 472 -17.53 -31.68 8.68
C SER A 472 -18.19 -30.56 9.49
N ASP A 473 -19.45 -30.77 9.89
CA ASP A 473 -20.17 -29.90 10.84
C ASP A 473 -19.35 -29.64 12.11
N LYS A 474 -18.79 -30.73 12.68
CA LYS A 474 -17.96 -30.63 13.90
C LYS A 474 -16.74 -29.75 13.69
N PHE A 475 -16.11 -29.82 12.50
CA PHE A 475 -14.98 -28.97 12.16
C PHE A 475 -15.40 -27.50 12.12
N LEU A 476 -16.50 -27.17 11.43
CA LEU A 476 -17.01 -25.80 11.34
C LEU A 476 -17.43 -25.25 12.71
N ASP A 477 -18.07 -26.08 13.57
CA ASP A 477 -18.41 -25.69 14.94
C ASP A 477 -17.18 -25.42 15.80
N SER A 478 -16.15 -26.27 15.69
CA SER A 478 -14.89 -26.08 16.43
C SER A 478 -14.18 -24.82 15.98
N LEU A 479 -14.18 -24.53 14.67
CA LEU A 479 -13.58 -23.32 14.10
C LEU A 479 -14.36 -22.06 14.55
N SER A 480 -15.69 -22.11 14.49
CA SER A 480 -16.54 -21.00 14.97
C SER A 480 -16.27 -20.70 16.43
N LYS A 481 -16.18 -21.73 17.27
CA LYS A 481 -15.90 -21.59 18.70
C LYS A 481 -14.53 -20.97 18.95
N ALA A 482 -13.48 -21.44 18.27
CA ALA A 482 -12.13 -20.89 18.43
C ALA A 482 -12.04 -19.42 18.02
N ILE A 483 -12.72 -19.03 16.92
CA ILE A 483 -12.79 -17.63 16.48
C ILE A 483 -13.54 -16.79 17.52
N GLU A 484 -14.74 -17.20 17.94
CA GLU A 484 -15.54 -16.47 18.91
C GLU A 484 -14.82 -16.25 20.24
N GLU A 485 -14.24 -17.32 20.81
CA GLU A 485 -13.48 -17.24 22.06
C GLU A 485 -12.23 -16.37 21.91
N GLY A 486 -11.54 -16.47 20.77
CA GLY A 486 -10.36 -15.66 20.46
C GLY A 486 -10.69 -14.17 20.33
N LEU A 487 -11.76 -13.80 19.62
CA LEU A 487 -12.19 -12.40 19.49
C LEU A 487 -12.61 -11.80 20.83
N LYS A 488 -13.38 -12.54 21.65
CA LYS A 488 -13.78 -12.12 23.00
C LYS A 488 -12.57 -11.96 23.95
N ALA A 489 -11.56 -12.78 23.80
CA ALA A 489 -10.33 -12.67 24.58
C ALA A 489 -9.52 -11.41 24.25
N VAL A 490 -9.62 -10.90 23.01
CA VAL A 490 -8.95 -9.68 22.55
C VAL A 490 -9.69 -8.43 22.97
N SER A 491 -11.03 -8.46 22.94
CA SER A 491 -11.85 -7.30 23.34
C SER A 491 -13.22 -7.73 23.84
N GLU A 492 -13.60 -7.20 25.00
CA GLU A 492 -14.95 -7.38 25.55
C GLU A 492 -16.01 -6.57 24.77
N ASP A 493 -15.60 -5.55 24.02
CA ASP A 493 -16.49 -4.68 23.24
C ASP A 493 -16.93 -5.31 21.91
N VAL A 494 -16.44 -6.50 21.56
CA VAL A 494 -16.76 -7.19 20.31
C VAL A 494 -18.22 -7.64 20.29
N VAL A 495 -18.96 -7.19 19.28
CA VAL A 495 -20.32 -7.63 19.02
C VAL A 495 -20.29 -8.86 18.10
N ILE A 496 -20.37 -10.04 18.70
CA ILE A 496 -20.23 -11.33 18.00
C ILE A 496 -21.26 -11.52 16.88
N GLU A 497 -22.48 -11.01 17.06
CA GLU A 497 -23.54 -11.06 16.05
C GLU A 497 -23.22 -10.27 14.77
N LYS A 498 -22.26 -9.34 14.85
CA LYS A 498 -21.75 -8.57 13.71
C LYS A 498 -20.46 -9.12 13.12
N SER A 499 -19.94 -10.23 13.65
CA SER A 499 -18.74 -10.86 13.12
C SER A 499 -18.99 -11.38 11.70
N ILE A 500 -18.13 -10.93 10.77
CA ILE A 500 -18.22 -11.36 9.37
C ILE A 500 -17.73 -12.79 9.18
N SER A 501 -16.71 -13.21 9.91
CA SER A 501 -16.19 -14.58 9.82
C SER A 501 -17.17 -15.60 10.41
N LEU A 502 -17.82 -15.31 11.53
CA LEU A 502 -18.81 -16.18 12.13
C LEU A 502 -20.10 -16.25 11.30
N THR A 503 -20.52 -15.12 10.72
CA THR A 503 -21.64 -15.10 9.76
C THR A 503 -21.34 -15.98 8.56
N LYS A 504 -20.15 -15.86 7.99
CA LYS A 504 -19.72 -16.68 6.85
C LYS A 504 -19.66 -18.16 7.20
N LEU A 505 -19.13 -18.53 8.35
CA LEU A 505 -19.12 -19.92 8.82
C LEU A 505 -20.53 -20.51 8.97
N LYS A 506 -21.48 -19.70 9.46
CA LYS A 506 -22.89 -20.10 9.55
C LYS A 506 -23.50 -20.36 8.18
N GLU A 507 -23.22 -19.51 7.18
CA GLU A 507 -23.61 -19.74 5.78
C GLU A 507 -23.01 -21.02 5.22
N MET A 508 -21.70 -21.22 5.40
CA MET A 508 -20.99 -22.41 4.95
C MET A 508 -21.55 -23.68 5.58
N LYS A 509 -21.89 -23.62 6.87
CA LYS A 509 -22.55 -24.73 7.57
C LYS A 509 -23.93 -25.02 7.00
N GLY A 510 -24.72 -23.99 6.70
CA GLY A 510 -26.01 -24.15 6.03
C GLY A 510 -25.92 -24.85 4.68
N LYS A 511 -24.88 -24.54 3.89
CA LYS A 511 -24.62 -25.16 2.57
C LYS A 511 -24.20 -26.63 2.68
N LEU A 512 -23.50 -27.01 3.75
CA LEU A 512 -23.04 -28.40 3.98
C LEU A 512 -24.19 -29.40 4.04
N VAL A 513 -25.40 -28.97 4.34
CA VAL A 513 -26.62 -29.81 4.28
C VAL A 513 -26.84 -30.42 2.89
N SER A 514 -26.35 -29.75 1.83
CA SER A 514 -26.37 -30.29 0.46
C SER A 514 -25.21 -31.24 0.13
N GLY A 515 -24.36 -31.55 1.11
CA GLY A 515 -23.20 -32.44 0.97
C GLY A 515 -21.90 -31.77 0.53
N TYR A 516 -21.91 -30.45 0.30
CA TYR A 516 -20.72 -29.68 -0.08
C TYR A 516 -20.81 -28.24 0.44
N THR A 517 -19.68 -27.70 0.84
CA THR A 517 -19.58 -26.30 1.20
C THR A 517 -18.32 -25.64 0.63
N SER A 518 -18.43 -24.36 0.32
CA SER A 518 -17.33 -23.52 -0.12
C SER A 518 -17.55 -22.09 0.33
N PHE A 519 -16.46 -21.37 0.60
CA PHE A 519 -16.51 -19.92 0.76
C PHE A 519 -17.04 -19.23 -0.50
N TRP A 520 -16.73 -19.78 -1.68
CA TRP A 520 -16.95 -19.20 -3.00
C TRP A 520 -18.32 -19.49 -3.63
N SER A 521 -19.19 -20.21 -2.98
CA SER A 521 -20.50 -20.63 -3.51
C SER A 521 -21.66 -19.99 -2.77
#